data_342a397dbc64db9e0c26076d968115f6
#
_entry.id   342a397dbc64db9e0c26076d968115f6
#
_cell.length_a   1.000
_cell.length_b   1.000
_cell.length_c   1.000
_cell.angle_alpha   90.00
_cell.angle_beta   90.00
_cell.angle_gamma   90.00
#
_symmetry.space_group_name_H-M   'P 1'
#
loop_
_entity.id
_entity.type
_entity.pdbx_description
1 polymer ?
#
loop_
_entity_poly.entity_id
_entity_poly.type
_entity_poly.pdbx_seq_one_letter_code
_entity_poly.pdbx_strand_id
1 'polypeptide(L)'
;MENKTGKYFKYAIGEIVLVVIGILIALQINSWSNKNKNDNLEIEYLRGIKTNLISDLIELEGHFKADTTKLNSYTFLIRALNSDSIAPNSQDLITNFYTSVGYSWFEGQNVVFEDMTSSGRLNLIQSDTLKYSIQKYYRLFNEVIKQEDLYNSEIKKYSDRNSQYIDVSSFIEPMFNTQWNGNTGPPSLAFMEKPNFNQVKPKIINNLSLIKTNRRNSHNVRIQIYQKAISLKEMIEMYLIEKK
;
A
#
# COMPACT_ATOMS: atom_id res chain seq x y z
N MET A 1 -79.22 -20.63 -33.31
CA MET A 1 -78.61 -19.72 -32.29
C MET A 1 -77.12 -19.87 -32.38
N GLU A 2 -76.42 -18.99 -33.08
CA GLU A 2 -74.97 -19.06 -33.24
C GLU A 2 -74.27 -18.77 -31.89
N ASN A 3 -73.25 -19.56 -31.65
CA ASN A 3 -72.44 -19.60 -30.41
C ASN A 3 -71.67 -18.27 -30.18
N LYS A 4 -72.39 -17.21 -29.78
CA LYS A 4 -71.81 -15.89 -29.44
C LYS A 4 -70.81 -16.00 -28.31
N THR A 5 -71.00 -16.93 -27.38
CA THR A 5 -70.09 -17.17 -26.21
C THR A 5 -68.68 -17.60 -26.64
N GLY A 6 -68.51 -18.42 -27.71
CA GLY A 6 -67.20 -18.84 -28.17
C GLY A 6 -66.39 -17.72 -28.85
N LYS A 7 -67.05 -16.72 -29.44
CA LYS A 7 -66.35 -15.53 -29.97
C LYS A 7 -65.82 -14.65 -28.83
N TYR A 8 -66.60 -14.36 -27.82
CA TYR A 8 -66.17 -13.57 -26.67
C TYR A 8 -65.00 -14.21 -25.90
N PHE A 9 -65.02 -15.55 -25.80
CA PHE A 9 -63.91 -16.28 -25.14
C PHE A 9 -62.60 -16.18 -25.94
N LYS A 10 -62.62 -16.24 -27.27
CA LYS A 10 -61.45 -16.03 -28.13
C LYS A 10 -60.90 -14.60 -28.04
N TYR A 11 -61.76 -13.58 -27.97
CA TYR A 11 -61.35 -12.19 -27.77
C TYR A 11 -60.72 -11.98 -26.39
N ALA A 12 -61.34 -12.51 -25.34
CA ALA A 12 -60.81 -12.42 -23.97
C ALA A 12 -59.43 -13.09 -23.83
N ILE A 13 -59.22 -14.26 -24.44
CA ILE A 13 -57.90 -14.92 -24.50
C ILE A 13 -56.88 -14.05 -25.25
N GLY A 14 -57.27 -13.49 -26.40
CA GLY A 14 -56.41 -12.59 -27.17
C GLY A 14 -55.95 -11.35 -26.38
N GLU A 15 -56.88 -10.75 -25.63
CA GLU A 15 -56.62 -9.60 -24.78
C GLU A 15 -55.65 -9.96 -23.63
N ILE A 16 -55.86 -11.09 -22.96
CA ILE A 16 -54.96 -11.59 -21.90
C ILE A 16 -53.55 -11.84 -22.48
N VAL A 17 -53.46 -12.48 -23.65
CA VAL A 17 -52.17 -12.75 -24.32
C VAL A 17 -51.43 -11.44 -24.65
N LEU A 18 -52.13 -10.43 -25.16
CA LEU A 18 -51.56 -9.12 -25.47
C LEU A 18 -51.05 -8.41 -24.21
N VAL A 19 -51.78 -8.46 -23.12
CA VAL A 19 -51.36 -7.88 -21.80
C VAL A 19 -50.13 -8.61 -21.27
N VAL A 20 -50.10 -9.95 -21.34
CA VAL A 20 -48.96 -10.76 -20.92
C VAL A 20 -47.69 -10.43 -21.75
N ILE A 21 -47.85 -10.33 -23.07
CA ILE A 21 -46.74 -9.90 -23.94
C ILE A 21 -46.24 -8.52 -23.59
N GLY A 22 -47.13 -7.56 -23.33
CA GLY A 22 -46.75 -6.23 -22.91
C GLY A 22 -45.95 -6.21 -21.62
N ILE A 23 -46.37 -6.99 -20.63
CA ILE A 23 -45.63 -7.12 -19.35
C ILE A 23 -44.27 -7.77 -19.57
N LEU A 24 -44.17 -8.82 -20.36
CA LEU A 24 -42.90 -9.50 -20.65
C LEU A 24 -41.92 -8.57 -21.36
N ILE A 25 -42.36 -7.78 -22.32
CA ILE A 25 -41.52 -6.78 -23.01
C ILE A 25 -41.04 -5.72 -22.04
N ALA A 26 -41.92 -5.20 -21.19
CA ALA A 26 -41.55 -4.20 -20.17
C ALA A 26 -40.50 -4.74 -19.18
N LEU A 27 -40.68 -5.97 -18.69
CA LEU A 27 -39.71 -6.64 -17.83
C LEU A 27 -38.37 -6.87 -18.55
N GLN A 28 -38.38 -7.21 -19.81
CA GLN A 28 -37.15 -7.45 -20.60
C GLN A 28 -36.39 -6.15 -20.86
N ILE A 29 -37.06 -5.06 -21.16
CA ILE A 29 -36.47 -3.73 -21.30
C ILE A 29 -35.87 -3.27 -19.97
N ASN A 30 -36.57 -3.44 -18.86
CA ASN A 30 -36.07 -3.08 -17.53
C ASN A 30 -34.84 -3.92 -17.15
N SER A 31 -34.87 -5.23 -17.41
CA SER A 31 -33.74 -6.13 -17.16
C SER A 31 -32.52 -5.74 -18.00
N TRP A 32 -32.72 -5.43 -19.29
CA TRP A 32 -31.63 -4.98 -20.18
C TRP A 32 -31.04 -3.64 -19.72
N SER A 33 -31.89 -2.68 -19.34
CA SER A 33 -31.44 -1.38 -18.80
C SER A 33 -30.62 -1.54 -17.53
N ASN A 34 -31.07 -2.39 -16.59
CA ASN A 34 -30.36 -2.67 -15.35
C ASN A 34 -29.02 -3.37 -15.61
N LYS A 35 -28.98 -4.31 -16.56
CA LYS A 35 -27.75 -4.98 -16.96
C LYS A 35 -26.73 -3.97 -17.48
N ASN A 36 -27.12 -3.11 -18.43
CA ASN A 36 -26.23 -2.08 -18.98
C ASN A 36 -25.69 -1.15 -17.91
N LYS A 37 -26.52 -0.75 -16.96
CA LYS A 37 -26.11 0.08 -15.82
C LYS A 37 -25.08 -0.64 -14.96
N ASN A 38 -25.29 -1.92 -14.66
CA ASN A 38 -24.38 -2.73 -13.87
C ASN A 38 -23.04 -2.97 -14.58
N ASP A 39 -23.07 -3.22 -15.89
CA ASP A 39 -21.86 -3.39 -16.73
C ASP A 39 -21.02 -2.09 -16.72
N ASN A 40 -21.65 -0.92 -16.84
CA ASN A 40 -20.95 0.35 -16.76
C ASN A 40 -20.33 0.59 -15.37
N LEU A 41 -21.06 0.29 -14.29
CA LEU A 41 -20.55 0.39 -12.94
C LEU A 41 -19.39 -0.57 -12.68
N GLU A 42 -19.46 -1.81 -13.18
CA GLU A 42 -18.33 -2.75 -13.13
C GLU A 42 -17.07 -2.14 -13.73
N ILE A 43 -17.19 -1.59 -14.95
CA ILE A 43 -16.08 -0.95 -15.66
C ILE A 43 -15.53 0.25 -14.88
N GLU A 44 -16.38 1.08 -14.33
CA GLU A 44 -15.99 2.24 -13.52
C GLU A 44 -15.19 1.82 -12.28
N TYR A 45 -15.67 0.84 -11.52
CA TYR A 45 -14.98 0.30 -10.37
C TYR A 45 -13.63 -0.34 -10.72
N LEU A 46 -13.57 -1.10 -11.79
CA LEU A 46 -12.31 -1.71 -12.23
C LEU A 46 -11.28 -0.67 -12.68
N ARG A 47 -11.72 0.41 -13.33
CA ARG A 47 -10.84 1.55 -13.64
C ARG A 47 -10.36 2.25 -12.39
N GLY A 48 -11.22 2.44 -11.40
CA GLY A 48 -10.88 3.02 -10.12
C GLY A 48 -9.84 2.18 -9.37
N ILE A 49 -10.06 0.86 -9.27
CA ILE A 49 -9.08 -0.06 -8.67
C ILE A 49 -7.75 -0.01 -9.42
N LYS A 50 -7.77 -0.01 -10.76
CA LYS A 50 -6.54 0.11 -11.56
C LYS A 50 -5.78 1.39 -11.24
N THR A 51 -6.48 2.51 -11.09
CA THR A 51 -5.86 3.79 -10.72
C THR A 51 -5.21 3.73 -9.34
N ASN A 52 -5.89 3.13 -8.35
CA ASN A 52 -5.33 2.91 -7.03
C ASN A 52 -4.06 2.06 -7.08
N LEU A 53 -4.08 0.94 -7.83
CA LEU A 53 -2.91 0.08 -8.01
C LEU A 53 -1.72 0.80 -8.64
N ILE A 54 -1.95 1.70 -9.61
CA ILE A 54 -0.89 2.51 -10.21
C ILE A 54 -0.27 3.46 -9.18
N SER A 55 -1.10 4.09 -8.35
CA SER A 55 -0.64 4.95 -7.26
C SER A 55 0.20 4.17 -6.24
N ASP A 56 -0.28 2.99 -5.85
CA ASP A 56 0.43 2.09 -4.93
C ASP A 56 1.80 1.67 -5.46
N LEU A 57 1.88 1.35 -6.76
CA LEU A 57 3.14 0.97 -7.40
C LEU A 57 4.16 2.11 -7.38
N ILE A 58 3.74 3.35 -7.66
CA ILE A 58 4.62 4.53 -7.61
C ILE A 58 5.13 4.77 -6.18
N GLU A 59 4.26 4.68 -5.18
CA GLU A 59 4.62 4.84 -3.78
C GLU A 59 5.65 3.78 -3.35
N LEU A 60 5.39 2.49 -3.69
CA LEU A 60 6.27 1.37 -3.35
C LEU A 60 7.65 1.49 -4.01
N GLU A 61 7.74 1.98 -5.25
CA GLU A 61 9.02 2.24 -5.93
C GLU A 61 9.85 3.31 -5.21
N GLY A 62 9.18 4.37 -4.71
CA GLY A 62 9.80 5.36 -3.85
C GLY A 62 10.37 4.74 -2.57
N HIS A 63 9.60 3.87 -1.93
CA HIS A 63 10.04 3.16 -0.73
C HIS A 63 11.22 2.23 -1.01
N PHE A 64 11.28 1.53 -2.13
CA PHE A 64 12.40 0.63 -2.46
C PHE A 64 13.74 1.36 -2.52
N LYS A 65 13.76 2.56 -3.12
CA LYS A 65 14.96 3.41 -3.15
C LYS A 65 15.39 3.83 -1.75
N ALA A 66 14.43 4.34 -0.97
CA ALA A 66 14.68 4.78 0.40
C ALA A 66 15.16 3.64 1.30
N ASP A 67 14.52 2.48 1.22
CA ASP A 67 14.89 1.29 2.02
C ASP A 67 16.29 0.80 1.67
N THR A 68 16.62 0.72 0.38
CA THR A 68 17.96 0.32 -0.07
C THR A 68 19.03 1.25 0.49
N THR A 69 18.80 2.56 0.42
CA THR A 69 19.71 3.56 0.97
C THR A 69 19.89 3.40 2.47
N LYS A 70 18.81 3.25 3.22
CA LYS A 70 18.85 3.04 4.68
C LYS A 70 19.53 1.72 5.06
N LEU A 71 19.22 0.62 4.37
CA LEU A 71 19.85 -0.68 4.63
C LEU A 71 21.37 -0.65 4.41
N ASN A 72 21.83 0.08 3.39
CA ASN A 72 23.25 0.31 3.14
C ASN A 72 23.88 1.13 4.26
N SER A 73 23.20 2.18 4.70
CA SER A 73 23.67 3.02 5.82
C SER A 73 23.79 2.23 7.13
N TYR A 74 22.80 1.40 7.48
CA TYR A 74 22.94 0.50 8.65
C TYR A 74 24.11 -0.49 8.49
N THR A 75 24.31 -1.01 7.30
CA THR A 75 25.42 -1.93 7.02
C THR A 75 26.76 -1.24 7.22
N PHE A 76 26.90 -0.02 6.70
CA PHE A 76 28.08 0.80 6.89
C PHE A 76 28.32 1.11 8.37
N LEU A 77 27.31 1.62 9.08
CA LEU A 77 27.42 1.99 10.50
C LEU A 77 27.83 0.81 11.39
N ILE A 78 27.21 -0.36 11.20
CA ILE A 78 27.56 -1.57 11.97
C ILE A 78 29.01 -1.97 11.70
N ARG A 79 29.47 -1.90 10.45
CA ARG A 79 30.86 -2.21 10.09
C ARG A 79 31.82 -1.17 10.68
N ALA A 80 31.49 0.10 10.52
CA ALA A 80 32.28 1.22 11.01
C ALA A 80 32.47 1.17 12.54
N LEU A 81 31.37 0.94 13.28
CA LEU A 81 31.43 0.81 14.72
C LEU A 81 32.18 -0.44 15.20
N ASN A 82 32.26 -1.50 14.43
CA ASN A 82 33.07 -2.67 14.74
C ASN A 82 34.56 -2.48 14.39
N SER A 83 34.90 -1.43 13.64
CA SER A 83 36.27 -1.09 13.28
C SER A 83 36.81 0.01 14.22
N ASP A 84 37.98 -0.16 14.77
CA ASP A 84 38.62 0.86 15.62
C ASP A 84 39.30 1.97 14.81
N SER A 85 39.15 1.96 13.48
CA SER A 85 39.89 2.84 12.56
C SER A 85 39.12 4.08 12.06
N ILE A 86 37.85 4.29 12.49
CA ILE A 86 37.03 5.40 11.98
C ILE A 86 36.93 6.52 12.99
N ALA A 87 37.33 7.74 12.57
CA ALA A 87 37.25 8.92 13.38
C ALA A 87 35.79 9.37 13.60
N PRO A 88 35.41 9.86 14.80
CA PRO A 88 34.06 10.33 15.14
C PRO A 88 33.53 11.46 14.27
N ASN A 89 34.41 12.24 13.66
CA ASN A 89 34.09 13.36 12.77
C ASN A 89 34.13 12.98 11.27
N SER A 90 34.21 11.69 10.94
CA SER A 90 34.16 11.23 9.57
C SER A 90 32.85 11.64 8.91
N GLN A 91 32.93 12.35 7.78
CA GLN A 91 31.75 12.77 7.00
C GLN A 91 30.87 11.58 6.58
N ASP A 92 31.50 10.47 6.24
CA ASP A 92 30.77 9.24 5.86
C ASP A 92 29.97 8.69 7.03
N LEU A 93 30.53 8.71 8.24
CA LEU A 93 29.87 8.24 9.44
C LEU A 93 28.65 9.12 9.77
N ILE A 94 28.83 10.43 9.74
CA ILE A 94 27.75 11.42 9.96
C ILE A 94 26.64 11.25 8.91
N THR A 95 26.99 11.17 7.63
CA THR A 95 26.03 11.01 6.53
C THR A 95 25.22 9.72 6.67
N ASN A 96 25.88 8.61 7.04
CA ASN A 96 25.18 7.34 7.21
C ASN A 96 24.30 7.32 8.47
N PHE A 97 24.69 7.96 9.57
CA PHE A 97 23.79 8.14 10.72
C PHE A 97 22.56 8.94 10.34
N TYR A 98 22.72 10.08 9.65
CA TYR A 98 21.61 10.91 9.17
C TYR A 98 20.68 10.11 8.25
N THR A 99 21.24 9.44 7.26
CA THR A 99 20.47 8.65 6.28
C THR A 99 19.71 7.50 6.94
N SER A 100 20.23 6.94 8.03
CA SER A 100 19.61 5.84 8.76
C SER A 100 18.35 6.25 9.53
N VAL A 101 18.18 7.55 9.82
CA VAL A 101 17.06 8.05 10.63
C VAL A 101 15.75 8.07 9.84
N GLY A 102 14.64 8.05 10.54
CA GLY A 102 13.30 8.21 9.99
C GLY A 102 12.58 6.91 9.69
N TYR A 103 11.27 7.05 9.71
CA TYR A 103 10.30 5.98 9.44
C TYR A 103 9.72 6.17 8.05
N SER A 104 9.12 5.13 7.52
CA SER A 104 8.34 5.21 6.29
C SER A 104 7.21 4.18 6.37
N TRP A 105 6.03 4.57 5.93
CA TRP A 105 4.85 3.73 5.85
C TRP A 105 4.41 3.63 4.41
N PHE A 106 3.96 2.46 4.01
CA PHE A 106 3.15 2.30 2.83
C PHE A 106 1.70 2.58 3.24
N GLU A 107 1.11 3.63 2.70
CA GLU A 107 -0.28 4.00 2.99
C GLU A 107 -1.24 3.30 2.02
N GLY A 108 -0.88 3.28 0.74
CA GLY A 108 -1.64 2.65 -0.34
C GLY A 108 -3.07 3.19 -0.49
N GLN A 109 -3.79 2.69 -1.49
CA GLN A 109 -5.13 3.16 -1.83
C GLN A 109 -6.15 2.02 -1.79
N ASN A 110 -7.14 2.10 -0.89
CA ASN A 110 -8.20 1.09 -0.76
C ASN A 110 -9.63 1.64 -0.89
N VAL A 111 -9.77 2.96 -1.07
CA VAL A 111 -11.06 3.66 -1.02
C VAL A 111 -12.09 3.08 -1.99
N VAL A 112 -11.69 2.76 -3.22
CA VAL A 112 -12.60 2.19 -4.24
C VAL A 112 -13.06 0.79 -3.84
N PHE A 113 -12.15 -0.02 -3.29
CA PHE A 113 -12.50 -1.36 -2.82
C PHE A 113 -13.40 -1.32 -1.58
N GLU A 114 -13.17 -0.41 -0.66
CA GLU A 114 -14.03 -0.19 0.50
C GLU A 114 -15.43 0.26 0.09
N ASP A 115 -15.57 1.18 -0.86
CA ASP A 115 -16.87 1.58 -1.40
C ASP A 115 -17.60 0.39 -2.06
N MET A 116 -16.89 -0.40 -2.88
CA MET A 116 -17.46 -1.61 -3.49
C MET A 116 -17.98 -2.62 -2.46
N THR A 117 -17.22 -2.84 -1.40
CA THR A 117 -17.57 -3.84 -0.37
C THR A 117 -18.69 -3.35 0.53
N SER A 118 -18.63 -2.10 1.00
CA SER A 118 -19.64 -1.51 1.89
C SER A 118 -21.00 -1.33 1.19
N SER A 119 -21.00 -1.05 -0.11
CA SER A 119 -22.22 -0.91 -0.92
C SER A 119 -22.75 -2.24 -1.48
N GLY A 120 -22.09 -3.39 -1.19
CA GLY A 120 -22.45 -4.72 -1.72
C GLY A 120 -22.22 -4.89 -3.23
N ARG A 121 -21.49 -3.95 -3.85
CA ARG A 121 -21.25 -3.91 -5.31
C ARG A 121 -20.12 -4.81 -5.80
N LEU A 122 -19.43 -5.49 -4.91
CA LEU A 122 -18.41 -6.47 -5.31
C LEU A 122 -18.99 -7.58 -6.22
N ASN A 123 -20.28 -7.86 -6.09
CA ASN A 123 -21.00 -8.82 -6.94
C ASN A 123 -21.24 -8.31 -8.37
N LEU A 124 -20.98 -7.03 -8.67
CA LEU A 124 -21.02 -6.53 -10.04
C LEU A 124 -19.89 -7.09 -10.91
N ILE A 125 -18.76 -7.48 -10.28
CA ILE A 125 -17.63 -8.10 -10.99
C ILE A 125 -18.08 -9.47 -11.51
N GLN A 126 -18.24 -9.59 -12.83
CA GLN A 126 -18.76 -10.79 -13.48
C GLN A 126 -17.74 -11.93 -13.55
N SER A 127 -16.46 -11.60 -13.67
CA SER A 127 -15.38 -12.59 -13.63
C SER A 127 -15.08 -13.01 -12.20
N ASP A 128 -15.41 -14.25 -11.84
CA ASP A 128 -15.12 -14.80 -10.51
C ASP A 128 -13.62 -14.84 -10.22
N THR A 129 -12.80 -15.12 -11.22
CA THR A 129 -11.33 -15.11 -11.10
C THR A 129 -10.81 -13.72 -10.76
N LEU A 130 -11.32 -12.68 -11.43
CA LEU A 130 -10.94 -11.31 -11.19
C LEU A 130 -11.44 -10.84 -9.82
N LYS A 131 -12.69 -11.15 -9.48
CA LYS A 131 -13.29 -10.87 -8.16
C LYS A 131 -12.44 -11.46 -7.03
N TYR A 132 -12.08 -12.74 -7.14
CA TYR A 132 -11.21 -13.42 -6.18
C TYR A 132 -9.84 -12.77 -6.08
N SER A 133 -9.24 -12.38 -7.20
CA SER A 133 -7.92 -11.74 -7.25
C SER A 133 -7.92 -10.37 -6.58
N ILE A 134 -8.99 -9.57 -6.77
CA ILE A 134 -9.20 -8.30 -6.09
C ILE A 134 -9.29 -8.52 -4.57
N GLN A 135 -10.14 -9.44 -4.12
CA GLN A 135 -10.28 -9.74 -2.69
C GLN A 135 -8.96 -10.23 -2.06
N LYS A 136 -8.21 -11.05 -2.79
CA LYS A 136 -6.93 -11.57 -2.34
C LYS A 136 -5.88 -10.47 -2.23
N TYR A 137 -5.86 -9.51 -3.17
CA TYR A 137 -4.97 -8.36 -3.11
C TYR A 137 -5.26 -7.51 -1.86
N TYR A 138 -6.51 -7.10 -1.65
CA TYR A 138 -6.84 -6.23 -0.52
C TYR A 138 -6.76 -6.93 0.84
N ARG A 139 -6.86 -8.26 0.88
CA ARG A 139 -6.50 -9.02 2.09
C ARG A 139 -5.02 -8.91 2.39
N LEU A 140 -4.15 -9.14 1.39
CA LEU A 140 -2.71 -8.97 1.53
C LEU A 140 -2.35 -7.52 1.86
N PHE A 141 -3.00 -6.54 1.24
CA PHE A 141 -2.86 -5.13 1.55
C PHE A 141 -3.03 -4.85 3.05
N ASN A 142 -4.13 -5.31 3.63
CA ASN A 142 -4.40 -5.15 5.05
C ASN A 142 -3.38 -5.88 5.95
N GLU A 143 -2.88 -7.02 5.51
CA GLU A 143 -1.82 -7.75 6.21
C GLU A 143 -0.49 -6.99 6.17
N VAL A 144 -0.12 -6.40 5.04
CA VAL A 144 1.09 -5.59 4.87
C VAL A 144 1.05 -4.35 5.75
N ILE A 145 -0.07 -3.60 5.77
CA ILE A 145 -0.23 -2.43 6.63
C ILE A 145 0.01 -2.80 8.11
N LYS A 146 -0.60 -3.88 8.59
CA LYS A 146 -0.40 -4.36 9.98
C LYS A 146 1.04 -4.78 10.27
N GLN A 147 1.70 -5.43 9.32
CA GLN A 147 3.09 -5.84 9.49
C GLN A 147 4.04 -4.63 9.48
N GLU A 148 3.77 -3.62 8.66
CA GLU A 148 4.56 -2.38 8.66
C GLU A 148 4.45 -1.62 9.98
N ASP A 149 3.26 -1.52 10.55
CA ASP A 149 3.06 -0.93 11.86
C ASP A 149 3.89 -1.66 12.93
N LEU A 150 3.90 -2.99 12.89
CA LEU A 150 4.71 -3.80 13.81
C LEU A 150 6.21 -3.52 13.61
N TYR A 151 6.71 -3.57 12.37
CA TYR A 151 8.12 -3.33 12.09
C TYR A 151 8.56 -1.91 12.43
N ASN A 152 7.76 -0.90 12.12
CA ASN A 152 8.04 0.49 12.48
C ASN A 152 8.01 0.71 14.00
N SER A 153 7.12 0.04 14.72
CA SER A 153 7.09 0.04 16.19
C SER A 153 8.39 -0.53 16.79
N GLU A 154 8.86 -1.67 16.27
CA GLU A 154 10.14 -2.25 16.71
C GLU A 154 11.33 -1.36 16.32
N ILE A 155 11.34 -0.77 15.12
CA ILE A 155 12.37 0.20 14.71
C ILE A 155 12.39 1.38 15.69
N LYS A 156 11.23 1.95 16.01
CA LYS A 156 11.11 3.04 16.98
C LYS A 156 11.68 2.65 18.34
N LYS A 157 11.30 1.50 18.88
CA LYS A 157 11.76 0.98 20.16
C LYS A 157 13.29 0.87 20.23
N TYR A 158 13.94 0.35 19.19
CA TYR A 158 15.39 0.24 19.16
C TYR A 158 16.08 1.60 18.91
N SER A 159 15.45 2.49 18.14
CA SER A 159 15.91 3.87 17.98
C SER A 159 15.86 4.64 19.30
N ASP A 160 14.77 4.53 20.05
CA ASP A 160 14.61 5.14 21.36
C ASP A 160 15.65 4.60 22.37
N ARG A 161 16.00 3.31 22.28
CA ARG A 161 17.10 2.76 23.08
C ARG A 161 18.46 3.33 22.70
N ASN A 162 18.70 3.58 21.42
CA ASN A 162 19.94 4.18 20.95
C ASN A 162 20.05 5.65 21.38
N SER A 163 18.94 6.40 21.44
CA SER A 163 18.95 7.80 21.88
C SER A 163 19.44 8.00 23.32
N GLN A 164 19.43 6.94 24.13
CA GLN A 164 20.04 6.96 25.46
C GLN A 164 21.57 7.02 25.44
N TYR A 165 22.17 6.62 24.33
CA TYR A 165 23.63 6.54 24.15
C TYR A 165 24.15 7.53 23.13
N ILE A 166 23.33 7.82 22.13
CA ILE A 166 23.64 8.68 20.98
C ILE A 166 22.87 9.99 21.14
N ASP A 167 23.61 11.08 21.26
CA ASP A 167 23.02 12.40 21.21
C ASP A 167 22.67 12.74 19.75
N VAL A 168 21.43 12.44 19.38
CA VAL A 168 20.92 12.62 18.02
C VAL A 168 20.86 14.11 17.64
N SER A 169 20.65 15.00 18.61
CA SER A 169 20.57 16.44 18.37
C SER A 169 21.89 17.01 17.85
N SER A 170 23.01 16.48 18.33
CA SER A 170 24.36 16.94 17.96
C SER A 170 24.69 16.77 16.45
N PHE A 171 23.98 15.92 15.72
CA PHE A 171 24.18 15.76 14.27
C PHE A 171 22.92 16.07 13.42
N ILE A 172 21.71 15.98 13.97
CA ILE A 172 20.48 16.31 13.25
C ILE A 172 20.23 17.83 13.27
N GLU A 173 20.28 18.48 14.41
CA GLU A 173 20.05 19.94 14.52
C GLU A 173 20.97 20.77 13.62
N PRO A 174 22.30 20.54 13.56
CA PRO A 174 23.16 21.26 12.67
C PRO A 174 22.77 21.13 11.19
N MET A 175 22.26 19.99 10.77
CA MET A 175 21.83 19.78 9.36
C MET A 175 20.54 20.55 9.01
N PHE A 176 19.61 20.69 9.94
CA PHE A 176 18.41 21.50 9.75
C PHE A 176 18.71 23.02 9.85
N ASN A 177 19.59 23.41 10.75
CA ASN A 177 19.89 24.83 11.02
C ASN A 177 20.81 25.47 9.98
N THR A 178 21.62 24.71 9.23
CA THR A 178 22.38 25.23 8.08
C THR A 178 21.46 25.70 6.96
N GLN A 179 20.26 25.17 6.85
CA GLN A 179 19.23 25.67 5.91
C GLN A 179 18.46 26.90 6.46
N TRP A 180 18.43 27.12 7.78
CA TRP A 180 17.55 28.12 8.39
C TRP A 180 18.27 29.30 9.04
N ASN A 181 19.40 29.14 9.73
CA ASN A 181 20.02 30.21 10.52
C ASN A 181 21.56 30.31 10.50
N GLY A 182 22.29 29.49 9.78
CA GLY A 182 23.74 29.66 9.55
C GLY A 182 24.68 29.61 10.77
N ASN A 183 24.21 29.25 11.96
CA ASN A 183 24.93 29.49 13.22
C ASN A 183 25.17 28.26 14.10
N THR A 184 25.11 27.07 13.54
CA THR A 184 25.46 25.83 14.26
C THR A 184 26.79 25.28 13.77
N GLY A 185 27.60 24.78 14.68
CA GLY A 185 28.85 24.10 14.35
C GLY A 185 28.64 22.89 13.41
N PRO A 186 29.70 22.33 12.82
CA PRO A 186 29.60 21.19 11.95
C PRO A 186 28.95 20.00 12.69
N PRO A 187 28.16 19.16 11.98
CA PRO A 187 27.63 17.93 12.57
C PRO A 187 28.75 17.10 13.21
N SER A 188 28.52 16.59 14.39
CA SER A 188 29.52 15.85 15.16
C SER A 188 28.93 14.63 15.83
N LEU A 189 29.70 13.55 15.88
CA LEU A 189 29.37 12.35 16.67
C LEU A 189 30.15 12.34 17.99
N ALA A 190 30.18 13.46 18.69
CA ALA A 190 30.89 13.65 19.96
C ALA A 190 30.57 12.59 21.04
N PHE A 191 29.43 11.91 20.93
CA PHE A 191 29.11 10.79 21.82
C PHE A 191 30.13 9.64 21.75
N MET A 192 30.84 9.48 20.61
CA MET A 192 31.88 8.46 20.44
C MET A 192 33.17 8.80 21.22
N GLU A 193 33.37 10.05 21.60
CA GLU A 193 34.52 10.52 22.39
C GLU A 193 34.25 10.40 23.88
N LYS A 194 33.04 10.05 24.31
CA LYS A 194 32.72 9.90 25.73
C LYS A 194 33.46 8.71 26.35
N PRO A 195 33.98 8.81 27.57
CA PRO A 195 34.79 7.76 28.24
C PRO A 195 34.08 6.39 28.30
N ASN A 196 32.75 6.39 28.37
CA ASN A 196 31.95 5.15 28.44
C ASN A 196 31.53 4.62 27.10
N PHE A 197 31.94 5.21 25.95
CA PHE A 197 31.52 4.79 24.63
C PHE A 197 31.80 3.30 24.35
N ASN A 198 33.00 2.83 24.69
CA ASN A 198 33.36 1.43 24.50
C ASN A 198 32.47 0.43 25.25
N GLN A 199 31.86 0.86 26.36
CA GLN A 199 30.92 0.05 27.16
C GLN A 199 29.53 -0.03 26.51
N VAL A 200 29.10 1.04 25.82
CA VAL A 200 27.77 1.13 25.19
C VAL A 200 27.79 0.76 23.70
N LYS A 201 28.94 0.83 23.03
CA LYS A 201 29.15 0.49 21.62
C LYS A 201 28.50 -0.84 21.21
N PRO A 202 28.67 -1.97 21.95
CA PRO A 202 28.02 -3.22 21.60
C PRO A 202 26.48 -3.16 21.62
N LYS A 203 25.93 -2.35 22.53
CA LYS A 203 24.46 -2.14 22.63
C LYS A 203 23.95 -1.35 21.44
N ILE A 204 24.65 -0.31 21.02
CA ILE A 204 24.34 0.50 19.84
C ILE A 204 24.36 -0.40 18.59
N ILE A 205 25.40 -1.19 18.41
CA ILE A 205 25.55 -2.13 17.26
C ILE A 205 24.41 -3.13 17.23
N ASN A 206 24.05 -3.73 18.38
CA ASN A 206 22.94 -4.67 18.47
C ASN A 206 21.61 -4.01 18.09
N ASN A 207 21.31 -2.82 18.61
CA ASN A 207 20.09 -2.09 18.26
C ASN A 207 20.05 -1.73 16.76
N LEU A 208 21.15 -1.24 16.18
CA LEU A 208 21.23 -0.97 14.72
C LEU A 208 21.00 -2.24 13.90
N SER A 209 21.50 -3.39 14.34
CA SER A 209 21.28 -4.69 13.68
C SER A 209 19.82 -5.11 13.71
N LEU A 210 19.13 -4.89 14.83
CA LEU A 210 17.70 -5.16 14.97
C LEU A 210 16.84 -4.20 14.14
N ILE A 211 17.19 -2.92 14.11
CA ILE A 211 16.56 -1.92 13.23
C ILE A 211 16.71 -2.34 11.76
N LYS A 212 17.94 -2.68 11.35
CA LYS A 212 18.24 -3.16 9.99
C LYS A 212 17.40 -4.38 9.61
N THR A 213 17.25 -5.34 10.54
CA THR A 213 16.44 -6.54 10.31
C THR A 213 14.97 -6.21 10.11
N ASN A 214 14.38 -5.37 10.96
CA ASN A 214 12.99 -4.95 10.81
C ASN A 214 12.76 -4.13 9.54
N ARG A 215 13.71 -3.27 9.15
CA ARG A 215 13.66 -2.53 7.87
C ARG A 215 13.70 -3.46 6.67
N ARG A 216 14.52 -4.51 6.71
CA ARG A 216 14.54 -5.53 5.67
C ARG A 216 13.21 -6.30 5.59
N ASN A 217 12.60 -6.63 6.71
CA ASN A 217 11.32 -7.31 6.75
C ASN A 217 10.22 -6.42 6.15
N SER A 218 10.16 -5.13 6.51
CA SER A 218 9.27 -4.15 5.89
C SER A 218 9.48 -4.08 4.37
N HIS A 219 10.71 -3.99 3.91
CA HIS A 219 11.04 -4.01 2.48
C HIS A 219 10.53 -5.29 1.78
N ASN A 220 10.68 -6.45 2.39
CA ASN A 220 10.23 -7.72 1.80
C ASN A 220 8.72 -7.82 1.66
N VAL A 221 7.94 -7.33 2.64
CA VAL A 221 6.47 -7.35 2.52
C VAL A 221 5.98 -6.35 1.47
N ARG A 222 6.69 -5.22 1.29
CA ARG A 222 6.44 -4.27 0.19
C ARG A 222 6.68 -4.90 -1.19
N ILE A 223 7.74 -5.70 -1.34
CA ILE A 223 7.98 -6.45 -2.58
C ILE A 223 6.83 -7.41 -2.88
N GLN A 224 6.31 -8.10 -1.88
CA GLN A 224 5.20 -9.03 -2.07
C GLN A 224 3.94 -8.34 -2.58
N ILE A 225 3.55 -7.21 -1.97
CA ILE A 225 2.36 -6.48 -2.41
C ILE A 225 2.58 -5.81 -3.77
N TYR A 226 3.77 -5.30 -4.06
CA TYR A 226 4.15 -4.74 -5.35
C TYR A 226 3.94 -5.75 -6.49
N GLN A 227 4.44 -6.97 -6.34
CA GLN A 227 4.25 -8.04 -7.32
C GLN A 227 2.77 -8.39 -7.52
N LYS A 228 1.99 -8.40 -6.44
CA LYS A 228 0.55 -8.64 -6.52
C LYS A 228 -0.21 -7.49 -7.15
N ALA A 229 0.19 -6.25 -6.92
CA ALA A 229 -0.37 -5.07 -7.56
C ALA A 229 -0.17 -5.10 -9.08
N ILE A 230 1.05 -5.43 -9.56
CA ILE A 230 1.33 -5.60 -10.99
C ILE A 230 0.41 -6.66 -11.59
N SER A 231 0.39 -7.87 -11.00
CA SER A 231 -0.42 -8.97 -11.53
C SER A 231 -1.91 -8.64 -11.60
N LEU A 232 -2.46 -8.00 -10.56
CA LEU A 232 -3.86 -7.60 -10.53
C LEU A 232 -4.15 -6.49 -11.55
N LYS A 233 -3.26 -5.51 -11.68
CA LYS A 233 -3.37 -4.44 -12.69
C LYS A 233 -3.46 -5.01 -14.10
N GLU A 234 -2.58 -5.95 -14.45
CA GLU A 234 -2.58 -6.62 -15.76
C GLU A 234 -3.87 -7.42 -16.00
N MET A 235 -4.37 -8.15 -15.00
CA MET A 235 -5.64 -8.87 -15.09
C MET A 235 -6.81 -7.92 -15.38
N ILE A 236 -6.87 -6.78 -14.68
CA ILE A 236 -7.90 -5.76 -14.89
C ILE A 236 -7.78 -5.17 -16.31
N GLU A 237 -6.57 -4.88 -16.77
CA GLU A 237 -6.34 -4.33 -18.12
C GLU A 237 -6.81 -5.27 -19.21
N MET A 238 -6.48 -6.56 -19.13
CA MET A 238 -6.95 -7.57 -20.06
C MET A 238 -8.48 -7.67 -20.08
N TYR A 239 -9.09 -7.74 -18.90
CA TYR A 239 -10.55 -7.80 -18.78
C TYR A 239 -11.25 -6.57 -19.36
N LEU A 240 -10.72 -5.38 -19.14
CA LEU A 240 -11.28 -4.13 -19.68
C LEU A 240 -11.13 -4.03 -21.22
N ILE A 241 -10.15 -4.72 -21.81
CA ILE A 241 -9.98 -4.80 -23.28
C ILE A 241 -11.04 -5.72 -23.86
N GLU A 242 -11.31 -6.86 -23.24
CA GLU A 242 -12.33 -7.83 -23.70
C GLU A 242 -13.77 -7.29 -23.61
N LYS A 243 -14.02 -6.32 -22.74
CA LYS A 243 -15.34 -5.68 -22.53
C LYS A 243 -15.62 -4.49 -23.46
N LYS A 244 -14.68 -4.08 -24.30
CA LYS A 244 -14.88 -3.00 -25.30
C LYS A 244 -15.56 -3.53 -26.54
#